data_3cf94904626fb57a3ace52c469c9194c
#
_entry.id   3cf94904626fb57a3ace52c469c9194c
#
_cell.length_a   1.000
_cell.length_b   1.000
_cell.length_c   1.000
_cell.angle_alpha   90.00
_cell.angle_beta   90.00
_cell.angle_gamma   90.00
#
_symmetry.space_group_name_H-M   'P 1'
#
loop_
_entity.id
_entity.type
_entity.pdbx_description
1 polymer ?
#
loop_
_entity_poly.entity_id
_entity_poly.type
_entity_poly.pdbx_seq_one_letter_code
_entity_poly.pdbx_strand_id
1 'polypeptide(L)'
;MLSIISGTTLAEKIPEAKVKAGFVYNFIKLIKPVKPLEDPYTLCIIGRSSMREYLPELNKQQVHGMTIVSIDISSGNNPVICDGLFIGEMGRPDRLDSLLTYAENNGILTITDESKNIHYNVIFYLKSLQGK
;
A
#
# COMPACT_ATOMS: atom_id res chain seq x y z
N MET A 1 19.72 23.12 30.30
CA MET A 1 18.93 22.71 30.61
C MET A 1 17.65 22.61 29.99
N LEU A 2 16.91 23.37 29.84
CA LEU A 2 15.63 23.24 29.36
C LEU A 2 15.51 23.05 27.94
N SER A 3 16.47 23.38 27.18
CA SER A 3 16.35 23.29 25.76
C SER A 3 16.03 21.91 25.28
N ILE A 4 16.33 20.95 26.05
CA ILE A 4 16.07 19.61 25.64
C ILE A 4 14.64 19.32 25.39
N ILE A 5 13.82 19.94 26.19
CA ILE A 5 12.42 19.67 26.09
C ILE A 5 11.84 20.12 24.81
N SER A 6 12.26 21.24 24.32
CA SER A 6 11.65 21.73 23.09
C SER A 6 11.99 20.87 21.91
N GLY A 7 13.11 20.22 21.93
CA GLY A 7 13.45 19.38 20.80
C GLY A 7 12.51 18.22 20.65
N THR A 8 12.05 17.68 21.75
CA THR A 8 11.18 16.53 21.63
C THR A 8 9.83 16.88 21.10
N THR A 9 9.32 18.05 21.40
CA THR A 9 7.98 18.35 20.94
C THR A 9 7.88 18.50 19.46
N LEU A 10 8.95 18.88 18.81
CA LEU A 10 8.87 19.14 17.39
C LEU A 10 9.05 17.91 16.55
N ALA A 11 9.72 16.94 17.07
CA ALA A 11 10.10 15.81 16.24
C ALA A 11 9.07 14.72 16.20
N GLU A 12 8.07 14.82 17.03
CA GLU A 12 7.19 13.67 17.16
C GLU A 12 6.09 13.53 16.18
N LYS A 13 5.80 14.53 15.41
CA LYS A 13 4.66 14.44 14.52
C LYS A 13 5.04 13.67 13.28
N ILE A 14 4.65 12.44 13.24
CA ILE A 14 4.82 11.61 12.06
C ILE A 14 3.50 11.63 11.30
N PRO A 15 3.50 11.95 10.01
CA PRO A 15 2.26 11.96 9.25
C PRO A 15 1.57 10.60 9.28
N GLU A 16 0.26 10.64 9.39
CA GLU A 16 -0.53 9.42 9.43
C GLU A 16 -0.25 8.55 8.21
N ALA A 17 -0.12 9.17 7.03
CA ALA A 17 0.14 8.43 5.81
C ALA A 17 1.45 7.67 5.87
N LYS A 18 2.45 8.22 6.54
CA LYS A 18 3.72 7.53 6.68
C LYS A 18 3.59 6.32 7.59
N VAL A 19 2.82 6.44 8.68
CA VAL A 19 2.57 5.32 9.58
C VAL A 19 1.83 4.22 8.83
N LYS A 20 0.86 4.60 8.03
CA LYS A 20 0.09 3.62 7.26
C LYS A 20 0.95 2.90 6.23
N ALA A 21 1.93 3.59 5.64
CA ALA A 21 2.86 2.93 4.73
C ALA A 21 3.64 1.84 5.45
N GLY A 22 3.98 2.08 6.71
CA GLY A 22 4.61 1.05 7.52
C GLY A 22 3.70 -0.13 7.75
N PHE A 23 2.40 0.10 7.91
CA PHE A 23 1.45 -0.99 8.03
C PHE A 23 1.37 -1.79 6.74
N VAL A 24 1.44 -1.13 5.58
CA VAL A 24 1.46 -1.85 4.30
C VAL A 24 2.65 -2.81 4.27
N TYR A 25 3.81 -2.33 4.67
CA TYR A 25 4.98 -3.18 4.73
C TYR A 25 4.74 -4.39 5.64
N ASN A 26 4.15 -4.16 6.81
CA ASN A 26 3.89 -5.24 7.75
C ASN A 26 2.87 -6.24 7.20
N PHE A 27 1.85 -5.77 6.50
CA PHE A 27 0.89 -6.69 5.90
C PHE A 27 1.56 -7.57 4.86
N ILE A 28 2.38 -6.96 4.00
CA ILE A 28 3.09 -7.74 2.98
C ILE A 28 3.99 -8.78 3.66
N LYS A 29 4.64 -8.39 4.74
CA LYS A 29 5.57 -9.26 5.44
C LYS A 29 4.87 -10.41 6.13
N LEU A 30 3.68 -10.16 6.68
CA LEU A 30 2.97 -11.15 7.48
C LEU A 30 2.09 -12.07 6.66
N ILE A 31 1.65 -11.64 5.49
CA ILE A 31 0.75 -12.44 4.67
C ILE A 31 1.56 -13.39 3.81
N LYS A 32 1.29 -14.67 3.98
CA LYS A 32 1.97 -15.68 3.19
C LYS A 32 1.46 -15.65 1.76
N PRO A 33 2.35 -15.62 0.77
CA PRO A 33 1.89 -15.61 -0.61
C PRO A 33 1.12 -16.88 -0.95
N VAL A 34 0.07 -16.73 -1.76
CA VAL A 34 -0.72 -17.87 -2.20
C VAL A 34 -0.13 -18.54 -3.42
N LYS A 35 0.86 -17.94 -4.01
CA LYS A 35 1.55 -18.49 -5.19
C LYS A 35 3.04 -18.24 -5.02
N PRO A 36 3.89 -19.01 -5.71
CA PRO A 36 5.33 -18.73 -5.68
C PRO A 36 5.60 -17.34 -6.23
N LEU A 37 6.47 -16.60 -5.55
CA LEU A 37 6.85 -15.27 -5.98
C LEU A 37 8.31 -15.28 -6.38
N GLU A 38 8.67 -14.33 -7.25
CA GLU A 38 10.04 -14.15 -7.68
C GLU A 38 10.53 -12.78 -7.28
N ASP A 39 11.81 -12.66 -6.98
CA ASP A 39 12.43 -11.39 -6.70
C ASP A 39 12.45 -10.55 -7.97
N PRO A 40 12.02 -9.28 -7.93
CA PRO A 40 11.60 -8.53 -6.74
C PRO A 40 10.12 -8.71 -6.42
N TYR A 41 9.74 -8.34 -5.20
CA TYR A 41 8.33 -8.25 -4.84
C TYR A 41 7.82 -6.92 -5.40
N THR A 42 6.89 -6.96 -6.33
CA THR A 42 6.41 -5.75 -6.98
C THR A 42 5.14 -5.25 -6.32
N LEU A 43 5.22 -4.08 -5.71
CA LEU A 43 4.07 -3.42 -5.11
C LEU A 43 3.58 -2.35 -6.07
N CYS A 44 2.41 -2.56 -6.64
CA CYS A 44 1.81 -1.60 -7.56
C CYS A 44 0.94 -0.62 -6.81
N ILE A 45 0.91 0.62 -7.27
CA ILE A 45 0.18 1.70 -6.63
C ILE A 45 -0.72 2.36 -7.66
N ILE A 46 -2.00 2.53 -7.33
CA ILE A 46 -2.93 3.19 -8.22
C ILE A 46 -3.95 3.98 -7.39
N GLY A 47 -4.52 5.03 -7.97
CA GLY A 47 -5.53 5.82 -7.31
C GLY A 47 -4.94 6.95 -6.48
N ARG A 48 -5.81 7.82 -5.98
CA ARG A 48 -5.38 8.99 -5.21
C ARG A 48 -5.30 8.65 -3.74
N SER A 49 -4.19 9.01 -3.12
CA SER A 49 -3.99 8.76 -1.70
C SER A 49 -2.79 9.55 -1.22
N SER A 50 -2.86 10.06 0.00
CA SER A 50 -1.71 10.71 0.61
C SER A 50 -0.57 9.72 0.85
N MET A 51 -0.86 8.43 0.82
CA MET A 51 0.18 7.42 1.03
C MET A 51 1.13 7.29 -0.15
N ARG A 52 0.72 7.80 -1.33
CA ARG A 52 1.57 7.69 -2.51
C ARG A 52 2.92 8.36 -2.34
N GLU A 53 2.98 9.32 -1.44
CA GLU A 53 4.24 10.01 -1.14
C GLU A 53 5.19 9.11 -0.35
N TYR A 54 4.66 8.21 0.45
CA TYR A 54 5.46 7.41 1.37
C TYR A 54 5.67 5.97 0.94
N LEU A 55 4.77 5.42 0.11
CA LEU A 55 4.93 4.03 -0.32
C LEU A 55 6.24 3.75 -1.05
N PRO A 56 6.76 4.69 -1.87
CA PRO A 56 8.07 4.43 -2.49
C PRO A 56 9.22 4.29 -1.51
N GLU A 57 9.04 4.72 -0.26
CA GLU A 57 10.07 4.52 0.75
C GLU A 57 10.26 3.05 1.10
N LEU A 58 9.32 2.20 0.69
CA LEU A 58 9.46 0.75 0.90
C LEU A 58 10.43 0.11 -0.09
N ASN A 59 10.83 0.84 -1.13
CA ASN A 59 11.81 0.32 -2.09
C ASN A 59 13.06 -0.14 -1.35
N LYS A 60 13.56 -1.31 -1.74
CA LYS A 60 14.76 -1.92 -1.18
C LYS A 60 14.55 -2.56 0.19
N GLN A 61 13.35 -2.46 0.77
CA GLN A 61 13.04 -3.25 1.96
C GLN A 61 12.89 -4.71 1.55
N GLN A 62 13.12 -5.60 2.50
CA GLN A 62 13.09 -7.03 2.24
C GLN A 62 11.80 -7.67 2.75
N VAL A 63 11.16 -8.49 1.92
CA VAL A 63 10.02 -9.30 2.34
C VAL A 63 10.15 -10.67 1.69
N HIS A 64 9.92 -11.72 2.45
CA HIS A 64 9.92 -13.09 1.93
C HIS A 64 11.20 -13.42 1.14
N GLY A 65 12.32 -12.84 1.57
CA GLY A 65 13.59 -13.06 0.88
C GLY A 65 13.75 -12.28 -0.41
N MET A 66 12.84 -11.36 -0.69
CA MET A 66 12.85 -10.57 -1.92
C MET A 66 12.94 -9.10 -1.60
N THR A 67 13.39 -8.32 -2.57
CA THR A 67 13.46 -6.86 -2.43
C THR A 67 12.18 -6.24 -2.97
N ILE A 68 11.59 -5.30 -2.24
CA ILE A 68 10.40 -4.60 -2.70
C ILE A 68 10.76 -3.57 -3.75
N VAL A 69 9.94 -3.53 -4.81
CA VAL A 69 10.00 -2.46 -5.82
C VAL A 69 8.59 -1.93 -5.96
N SER A 70 8.40 -0.62 -5.80
CA SER A 70 7.08 -0.01 -5.97
C SER A 70 6.97 0.59 -7.37
N ILE A 71 5.80 0.40 -7.98
CA ILE A 71 5.53 0.86 -9.34
C ILE A 71 4.17 1.55 -9.37
N ASP A 72 4.13 2.74 -9.95
CA ASP A 72 2.89 3.46 -10.15
C ASP A 72 2.25 2.98 -11.46
N ILE A 73 1.07 2.39 -11.37
CA ILE A 73 0.38 1.89 -12.56
C ILE A 73 -0.80 2.77 -12.97
N SER A 74 -0.84 4.01 -12.47
CA SER A 74 -1.94 4.92 -12.77
C SER A 74 -2.04 5.27 -14.24
N SER A 75 -0.95 5.20 -14.97
CA SER A 75 -0.94 5.60 -16.37
C SER A 75 -1.29 4.48 -17.33
N GLY A 76 -1.94 3.43 -16.85
CA GLY A 76 -2.45 2.41 -17.73
C GLY A 76 -1.65 1.13 -17.83
N ASN A 77 -0.63 0.99 -17.02
CA ASN A 77 0.12 -0.26 -17.01
C ASN A 77 -0.76 -1.39 -16.52
N ASN A 78 -0.48 -2.58 -17.01
CA ASN A 78 -1.25 -3.77 -16.66
C ASN A 78 -0.80 -4.29 -15.30
N PRO A 79 -1.73 -4.68 -14.41
CA PRO A 79 -1.37 -5.20 -13.09
C PRO A 79 -0.75 -6.60 -13.12
N VAL A 80 -0.53 -7.15 -14.29
CA VAL A 80 -0.01 -8.51 -14.43
C VAL A 80 1.32 -8.72 -13.70
N ILE A 81 2.11 -7.68 -13.53
CA ILE A 81 3.41 -7.80 -12.89
C ILE A 81 3.36 -7.60 -11.38
N CYS A 82 2.18 -7.36 -10.82
CA CYS A 82 2.07 -6.98 -9.41
C CYS A 82 1.98 -8.20 -8.52
N ASP A 83 2.66 -8.14 -7.38
CA ASP A 83 2.51 -9.14 -6.32
C ASP A 83 1.62 -8.60 -5.22
N GLY A 84 1.64 -7.29 -5.02
CA GLY A 84 0.73 -6.57 -4.14
C GLY A 84 0.19 -5.36 -4.86
N LEU A 85 -0.98 -4.90 -4.47
CA LEU A 85 -1.64 -3.78 -5.13
C LEU A 85 -2.25 -2.87 -4.07
N PHE A 86 -1.76 -1.64 -4.03
CA PHE A 86 -2.34 -0.60 -3.19
C PHE A 86 -3.28 0.24 -4.04
N ILE A 87 -4.53 0.36 -3.61
CA ILE A 87 -5.55 1.08 -4.36
C ILE A 87 -6.08 2.23 -3.53
N GLY A 88 -5.82 3.45 -3.98
CA GLY A 88 -6.42 4.63 -3.38
C GLY A 88 -7.77 4.93 -3.99
N GLU A 89 -8.16 6.20 -3.99
CA GLU A 89 -9.43 6.60 -4.54
C GLU A 89 -9.38 6.57 -6.07
N MET A 90 -10.28 5.77 -6.66
CA MET A 90 -10.38 5.66 -8.10
C MET A 90 -11.54 6.51 -8.59
N GLY A 91 -11.32 7.22 -9.70
CA GLY A 91 -12.41 7.99 -10.29
C GLY A 91 -13.31 7.16 -11.19
N ARG A 92 -12.97 5.90 -11.42
CA ARG A 92 -13.67 5.03 -12.36
C ARG A 92 -14.03 3.71 -11.69
N PRO A 93 -15.29 3.53 -11.26
CA PRO A 93 -15.68 2.28 -10.60
C PRO A 93 -15.52 1.05 -11.47
N ASP A 94 -15.73 1.19 -12.79
CA ASP A 94 -15.57 0.05 -13.69
C ASP A 94 -14.14 -0.43 -13.73
N ARG A 95 -13.18 0.51 -13.69
CA ARG A 95 -11.78 0.13 -13.66
C ARG A 95 -11.40 -0.52 -12.35
N LEU A 96 -11.97 -0.03 -11.25
CA LEU A 96 -11.73 -0.64 -9.95
C LEU A 96 -12.18 -2.09 -9.93
N ASP A 97 -13.39 -2.34 -10.45
CA ASP A 97 -13.91 -3.70 -10.53
C ASP A 97 -12.98 -4.62 -11.30
N SER A 98 -12.52 -4.15 -12.45
CA SER A 98 -11.62 -4.95 -13.29
C SER A 98 -10.33 -5.28 -12.56
N LEU A 99 -9.76 -4.29 -11.88
CA LEU A 99 -8.53 -4.49 -11.14
C LEU A 99 -8.69 -5.49 -10.01
N LEU A 100 -9.77 -5.38 -9.26
CA LEU A 100 -9.99 -6.26 -8.11
C LEU A 100 -10.29 -7.68 -8.55
N THR A 101 -11.04 -7.84 -9.65
CA THR A 101 -11.28 -9.15 -10.20
C THR A 101 -9.97 -9.80 -10.65
N TYR A 102 -9.15 -9.03 -11.34
CA TYR A 102 -7.87 -9.54 -11.79
C TYR A 102 -6.99 -9.93 -10.60
N ALA A 103 -6.97 -9.09 -9.57
CA ALA A 103 -6.15 -9.36 -8.39
C ALA A 103 -6.60 -10.64 -7.70
N GLU A 104 -7.91 -10.80 -7.54
CA GLU A 104 -8.44 -11.99 -6.90
C GLU A 104 -8.09 -13.24 -7.67
N ASN A 105 -8.24 -13.18 -8.99
CA ASN A 105 -7.98 -14.35 -9.84
C ASN A 105 -6.51 -14.71 -9.93
N ASN A 106 -5.63 -13.79 -9.59
CA ASN A 106 -4.19 -13.99 -9.73
C ASN A 106 -3.43 -13.98 -8.42
N GLY A 107 -4.13 -14.02 -7.31
CA GLY A 107 -3.48 -14.12 -6.00
C GLY A 107 -2.70 -12.88 -5.60
N ILE A 108 -3.13 -11.71 -6.07
CA ILE A 108 -2.46 -10.46 -5.74
C ILE A 108 -3.05 -9.90 -4.46
N LEU A 109 -2.19 -9.58 -3.50
CA LEU A 109 -2.62 -8.97 -2.24
C LEU A 109 -3.13 -7.56 -2.49
N THR A 110 -4.35 -7.24 -2.03
CA THR A 110 -4.94 -5.92 -2.24
C THR A 110 -5.09 -5.18 -0.92
N ILE A 111 -4.67 -3.92 -0.92
CA ILE A 111 -4.71 -3.06 0.25
C ILE A 111 -5.28 -1.71 -0.18
N THR A 112 -6.16 -1.12 0.64
CA THR A 112 -6.69 0.20 0.35
C THR A 112 -6.77 1.05 1.60
N ASP A 113 -6.70 2.37 1.42
CA ASP A 113 -7.01 3.33 2.47
C ASP A 113 -8.29 4.10 2.17
N GLU A 114 -9.02 3.70 1.14
CA GLU A 114 -10.23 4.40 0.72
C GLU A 114 -11.47 3.60 1.12
N SER A 115 -12.33 4.19 1.97
CA SER A 115 -13.48 3.49 2.50
C SER A 115 -14.46 3.02 1.42
N LYS A 116 -14.53 3.72 0.30
CA LYS A 116 -15.43 3.32 -0.78
C LYS A 116 -15.02 2.00 -1.39
N ASN A 117 -13.77 1.63 -1.25
CA ASN A 117 -13.28 0.39 -1.85
C ASN A 117 -13.59 -0.84 -1.03
N ILE A 118 -14.05 -0.67 0.21
CA ILE A 118 -14.30 -1.84 1.07
C ILE A 118 -15.51 -2.64 0.63
N HIS A 119 -16.32 -2.11 -0.28
CA HIS A 119 -17.45 -2.87 -0.83
C HIS A 119 -17.00 -3.91 -1.85
N TYR A 120 -15.70 -3.94 -2.16
CA TYR A 120 -15.14 -4.86 -3.13
C TYR A 120 -14.27 -5.86 -2.39
N ASN A 121 -13.70 -6.80 -3.13
CA ASN A 121 -12.87 -7.84 -2.52
C ASN A 121 -11.47 -7.32 -2.23
N VAL A 122 -11.38 -6.46 -1.24
CA VAL A 122 -10.10 -5.92 -0.78
C VAL A 122 -9.70 -6.69 0.46
N ILE A 123 -8.46 -7.14 0.51
CA ILE A 123 -8.00 -7.95 1.62
C ILE A 123 -7.77 -7.11 2.87
N PHE A 124 -7.16 -5.94 2.71
CA PHE A 124 -6.90 -5.06 3.84
C PHE A 124 -7.39 -3.65 3.59
N TYR A 125 -8.03 -3.08 4.60
CA TYR A 125 -8.46 -1.70 4.58
C TYR A 125 -7.77 -0.96 5.73
N LEU A 126 -7.08 0.13 5.39
CA LEU A 126 -6.39 0.96 6.37
C LEU A 126 -7.27 2.12 6.77
N LYS A 127 -7.95 1.94 7.89
CA LYS A 127 -8.83 2.98 8.39
C LYS A 127 -8.02 4.16 8.90
N SER A 128 -8.62 5.36 8.82
CA SER A 128 -7.98 6.55 9.32
C SER A 128 -7.68 6.40 10.81
N LEU A 129 -6.48 6.78 11.21
CA LEU A 129 -6.09 6.73 12.61
C LEU A 129 -6.81 7.79 13.42
N GLN A 130 -7.45 8.76 12.79
CA GLN A 130 -8.21 9.79 13.45
C GLN A 130 -9.68 9.46 13.53
N GLY A 131 -10.07 8.26 13.16
CA GLY A 131 -11.43 7.81 13.31
C GLY A 131 -12.42 8.28 12.27
N LYS A 132 -11.97 8.78 11.17
CA LYS A 132 -12.89 9.31 10.15
C LYS A 132 -13.06 8.41 8.97
#